data_8996f247f177be01ba2809d2ad37d4cd
#
_entry.id   8996f247f177be01ba2809d2ad37d4cd
#
_cell.length_a   1.000
_cell.length_b   1.000
_cell.length_c   1.000
_cell.angle_alpha   90.00
_cell.angle_beta   90.00
_cell.angle_gamma   90.00
#
_symmetry.space_group_name_H-M   'P 1'
#
loop_
_entity.id
_entity.type
_entity.pdbx_description
1 polymer ?
#
loop_
_entity_poly.entity_id
_entity_poly.type
_entity_poly.pdbx_seq_one_letter_code
_entity_poly.pdbx_strand_id
1 'polypeptide(L)'
;NQDLSELHLNGTLTETMPESYVDKLASSKIVTINHLLPSVTKRVAWPEKEIDVIVQGTRGEVPIMHRGLKKPLLDAVPAGTMVVGYQIHSKLGLKAEDKVTLLGNEFTVKTLHPERGSSDDVTVWIDLAEAQKMLGMENVINAILALECGCTGDRISQIREEIAGILPGTNVIEKHSQALTRAESRAKAKVAAESALTAEQEAGQAALARETQSRTEIQNQRAGLVEILVPLVLIGCALWIGFLTFGNVRQRNSEIGILRAIGLSSNQVLAIFLVKAGLLGLIGGII
;
A
#
# COMPACT_ATOMS: atom_id res chain seq x y z
N ASN A 1 33.46 -31.85 -5.62
CA ASN A 1 33.50 -30.39 -5.79
C ASN A 1 33.00 -30.08 -7.21
N GLN A 2 31.75 -29.78 -7.35
CA GLN A 2 31.21 -29.29 -8.60
C GLN A 2 31.85 -27.92 -8.89
N ASP A 3 32.39 -27.78 -10.08
CA ASP A 3 32.98 -26.52 -10.51
C ASP A 3 31.84 -25.56 -10.86
N LEU A 4 31.62 -24.56 -10.01
CA LEU A 4 30.60 -23.51 -10.21
C LEU A 4 31.05 -22.44 -11.21
N SER A 5 32.30 -22.55 -11.72
CA SER A 5 32.83 -21.57 -12.68
C SER A 5 31.95 -21.48 -13.95
N GLU A 6 31.46 -22.62 -14.44
CA GLU A 6 30.55 -22.65 -15.59
C GLU A 6 29.21 -21.93 -15.35
N LEU A 7 28.64 -22.11 -14.15
CA LEU A 7 27.43 -21.36 -13.80
C LEU A 7 27.67 -19.83 -13.80
N HIS A 8 28.83 -19.43 -13.30
CA HIS A 8 29.17 -18.00 -13.23
C HIS A 8 29.57 -17.42 -14.59
N LEU A 9 30.24 -18.22 -15.43
CA LEU A 9 30.71 -17.78 -16.74
C LEU A 9 29.62 -17.89 -17.83
N ASN A 10 28.89 -19.01 -17.83
CA ASN A 10 27.92 -19.32 -18.90
C ASN A 10 26.46 -19.15 -18.48
N GLY A 11 26.17 -18.91 -17.19
CA GLY A 11 24.82 -18.78 -16.66
C GLY A 11 24.01 -20.08 -16.63
N THR A 12 24.64 -21.22 -16.99
CA THR A 12 23.99 -22.54 -17.06
C THR A 12 24.87 -23.61 -16.42
N LEU A 13 24.22 -24.65 -15.88
CA LEU A 13 24.91 -25.81 -15.29
C LEU A 13 25.02 -26.94 -16.32
N THR A 14 26.19 -27.57 -16.41
CA THR A 14 26.44 -28.73 -17.29
C THR A 14 26.13 -30.04 -16.58
N GLU A 15 26.33 -30.11 -15.27
CA GLU A 15 26.07 -31.31 -14.50
C GLU A 15 24.58 -31.58 -14.34
N THR A 16 24.23 -32.87 -14.40
CA THR A 16 22.83 -33.32 -14.37
C THR A 16 22.58 -34.21 -13.16
N MET A 17 21.31 -34.27 -12.76
CA MET A 17 20.80 -35.18 -11.74
C MET A 17 19.52 -35.89 -12.25
N PRO A 18 19.20 -37.07 -11.72
CA PRO A 18 17.95 -37.75 -12.08
C PRO A 18 16.70 -36.87 -11.80
N GLU A 19 15.76 -36.82 -12.74
CA GLU A 19 14.52 -36.09 -12.52
C GLU A 19 13.74 -36.59 -11.28
N SER A 20 13.84 -37.88 -10.97
CA SER A 20 13.23 -38.47 -9.78
C SER A 20 13.66 -37.85 -8.43
N TYR A 21 14.71 -37.07 -8.42
CA TYR A 21 15.17 -36.34 -7.22
C TYR A 21 14.14 -35.31 -6.79
N VAL A 22 13.36 -34.77 -7.71
CA VAL A 22 12.26 -33.85 -7.39
C VAL A 22 11.20 -34.54 -6.56
N ASP A 23 10.83 -35.76 -6.93
CA ASP A 23 9.78 -36.53 -6.24
C ASP A 23 10.28 -37.01 -4.85
N LYS A 24 11.56 -37.33 -4.74
CA LYS A 24 12.17 -37.62 -3.43
C LYS A 24 12.13 -36.41 -2.51
N LEU A 25 12.42 -35.22 -3.05
CA LEU A 25 12.41 -33.99 -2.28
C LEU A 25 10.96 -33.60 -1.91
N ALA A 26 10.00 -33.74 -2.85
CA ALA A 26 8.59 -33.46 -2.65
C ALA A 26 7.92 -34.36 -1.60
N SER A 27 8.34 -35.63 -1.53
CA SER A 27 7.86 -36.61 -0.55
C SER A 27 8.59 -36.57 0.79
N SER A 28 9.70 -35.86 0.89
CA SER A 28 10.49 -35.72 2.11
C SER A 28 9.78 -34.83 3.14
N LYS A 29 10.23 -34.91 4.40
CA LYS A 29 9.75 -34.05 5.49
C LYS A 29 10.48 -32.70 5.54
N ILE A 30 10.95 -32.21 4.39
CA ILE A 30 11.68 -30.95 4.32
C ILE A 30 10.80 -29.78 4.79
N VAL A 31 11.33 -28.98 5.70
CA VAL A 31 10.58 -27.89 6.35
C VAL A 31 10.94 -26.53 5.78
N THR A 32 12.12 -26.41 5.19
CA THR A 32 12.69 -25.14 4.75
C THR A 32 12.21 -24.70 3.36
N ILE A 33 11.76 -25.62 2.50
CA ILE A 33 11.36 -25.35 1.12
C ILE A 33 9.83 -25.41 0.98
N ASN A 34 9.27 -24.49 0.21
CA ASN A 34 7.82 -24.46 -0.05
C ASN A 34 7.45 -24.82 -1.48
N HIS A 35 8.29 -24.54 -2.44
CA HIS A 35 8.02 -24.67 -3.86
C HIS A 35 9.20 -25.32 -4.55
N LEU A 36 8.96 -26.30 -5.40
CA LEU A 36 9.98 -27.01 -6.17
C LEU A 36 9.68 -26.84 -7.65
N LEU A 37 10.62 -26.33 -8.42
CA LEU A 37 10.52 -26.19 -9.86
C LEU A 37 11.68 -26.97 -10.52
N PRO A 38 11.42 -28.18 -11.02
CA PRO A 38 12.42 -28.92 -11.80
C PRO A 38 12.67 -28.21 -13.12
N SER A 39 13.94 -28.12 -13.50
CA SER A 39 14.29 -27.49 -14.77
C SER A 39 15.52 -28.08 -15.42
N VAL A 40 15.49 -28.04 -16.77
CA VAL A 40 16.67 -28.20 -17.60
C VAL A 40 16.98 -26.83 -18.20
N THR A 41 18.18 -26.35 -17.99
CA THR A 41 18.61 -25.05 -18.50
C THR A 41 19.90 -25.21 -19.29
N LYS A 42 19.90 -24.81 -20.55
CA LYS A 42 21.09 -24.90 -21.42
C LYS A 42 21.16 -23.70 -22.35
N ARG A 43 22.36 -23.13 -22.49
CA ARG A 43 22.63 -22.15 -23.55
C ARG A 43 22.80 -22.89 -24.87
N VAL A 44 22.08 -22.46 -25.89
CA VAL A 44 22.11 -23.03 -27.23
C VAL A 44 22.21 -21.93 -28.27
N ALA A 45 22.90 -22.22 -29.38
CA ALA A 45 22.75 -21.41 -30.57
C ALA A 45 21.37 -21.71 -31.19
N TRP A 46 20.67 -20.69 -31.62
CA TRP A 46 19.42 -20.79 -32.36
C TRP A 46 19.71 -20.54 -33.86
N PRO A 47 20.03 -21.59 -34.62
CA PRO A 47 20.56 -21.41 -35.98
C PRO A 47 19.57 -20.70 -36.90
N GLU A 48 18.28 -20.98 -36.75
CA GLU A 48 17.23 -20.43 -37.60
C GLU A 48 17.05 -18.91 -37.42
N LYS A 49 17.62 -18.35 -36.32
CA LYS A 49 17.53 -16.92 -35.98
C LYS A 49 18.88 -16.24 -35.80
N GLU A 50 19.97 -16.99 -35.93
CA GLU A 50 21.36 -16.52 -35.78
C GLU A 50 21.63 -15.82 -34.41
N ILE A 51 21.05 -16.34 -33.35
CA ILE A 51 21.22 -15.80 -31.99
C ILE A 51 21.51 -16.95 -31.01
N ASP A 52 22.17 -16.63 -29.91
CA ASP A 52 22.27 -17.51 -28.75
C ASP A 52 21.12 -17.23 -27.79
N VAL A 53 20.54 -18.27 -27.24
CA VAL A 53 19.45 -18.20 -26.26
C VAL A 53 19.69 -19.19 -25.12
N ILE A 54 19.08 -18.93 -23.99
CA ILE A 54 18.96 -19.90 -22.91
C ILE A 54 17.64 -20.62 -23.09
N VAL A 55 17.68 -21.94 -23.28
CA VAL A 55 16.49 -22.78 -23.25
C VAL A 55 16.29 -23.28 -21.83
N GLN A 56 15.11 -23.05 -21.28
CA GLN A 56 14.72 -23.57 -19.97
C GLN A 56 13.46 -24.42 -20.11
N GLY A 57 13.64 -25.73 -19.97
CA GLY A 57 12.53 -26.68 -19.89
C GLY A 57 11.99 -26.75 -18.46
N THR A 58 10.67 -26.69 -18.29
CA THR A 58 10.04 -26.83 -16.99
C THR A 58 8.67 -27.50 -17.11
N ARG A 59 8.32 -28.36 -16.13
CA ARG A 59 7.00 -28.96 -16.03
C ARG A 59 6.06 -28.23 -15.06
N GLY A 60 6.46 -27.05 -14.65
CA GLY A 60 5.75 -26.32 -13.64
C GLY A 60 6.16 -26.74 -12.23
N GLU A 61 5.43 -26.23 -11.26
CA GLU A 61 5.76 -26.43 -9.85
C GLU A 61 5.27 -27.76 -9.33
N VAL A 62 6.14 -28.46 -8.59
CA VAL A 62 5.82 -29.71 -7.92
C VAL A 62 5.47 -29.42 -6.46
N PRO A 63 4.26 -29.76 -6.00
CA PRO A 63 3.84 -29.49 -4.63
C PRO A 63 4.56 -30.40 -3.64
N ILE A 64 4.88 -29.85 -2.47
CA ILE A 64 5.44 -30.62 -1.35
C ILE A 64 4.29 -31.28 -0.59
N MET A 65 4.28 -32.62 -0.54
CA MET A 65 3.12 -33.44 -0.10
C MET A 65 2.64 -33.15 1.32
N HIS A 66 3.53 -32.82 2.26
CA HIS A 66 3.14 -32.64 3.66
C HIS A 66 2.68 -31.21 4.03
N ARG A 67 2.70 -30.26 3.09
CA ARG A 67 2.39 -28.85 3.36
C ARG A 67 1.04 -28.38 2.84
N GLY A 68 0.25 -29.27 2.27
CA GLY A 68 -1.00 -28.93 1.62
C GLY A 68 -0.80 -28.24 0.26
N LEU A 69 -1.83 -28.25 -0.55
CA LEU A 69 -1.81 -27.62 -1.88
C LEU A 69 -1.78 -26.10 -1.74
N LYS A 70 -0.65 -25.49 -2.06
CA LYS A 70 -0.54 -24.03 -2.25
C LYS A 70 -0.77 -23.72 -3.72
N LYS A 71 -1.25 -22.52 -4.00
CA LYS A 71 -1.35 -22.05 -5.39
C LYS A 71 0.06 -21.99 -5.99
N PRO A 72 0.29 -22.64 -7.15
CA PRO A 72 1.61 -22.58 -7.80
C PRO A 72 1.96 -21.14 -8.15
N LEU A 73 3.24 -20.81 -7.99
CA LEU A 73 3.79 -19.52 -8.39
C LEU A 73 4.12 -19.49 -9.88
N LEU A 74 4.42 -20.66 -10.45
CA LEU A 74 4.76 -20.85 -11.86
C LEU A 74 3.98 -22.03 -12.41
N ASP A 75 3.18 -21.72 -13.43
CA ASP A 75 2.44 -22.74 -14.18
C ASP A 75 3.37 -23.49 -15.15
N ALA A 76 2.98 -24.69 -15.53
CA ALA A 76 3.65 -25.45 -16.58
C ALA A 76 3.50 -24.72 -17.93
N VAL A 77 4.52 -24.79 -18.76
CA VAL A 77 4.44 -24.38 -20.15
C VAL A 77 3.84 -25.55 -20.93
N PRO A 78 2.69 -25.40 -21.61
CA PRO A 78 2.09 -26.48 -22.35
C PRO A 78 2.98 -26.95 -23.51
N ALA A 79 2.98 -28.26 -23.79
CA ALA A 79 3.70 -28.83 -24.91
C ALA A 79 3.34 -28.13 -26.23
N GLY A 80 4.32 -28.01 -27.12
CA GLY A 80 4.20 -27.29 -28.39
C GLY A 80 4.09 -25.76 -28.26
N THR A 81 4.24 -25.22 -27.05
CA THR A 81 4.23 -23.77 -26.83
C THR A 81 5.52 -23.27 -26.21
N MET A 82 5.79 -21.98 -26.37
CA MET A 82 6.93 -21.34 -25.72
C MET A 82 6.57 -20.00 -25.09
N VAL A 83 7.30 -19.66 -24.04
CA VAL A 83 7.33 -18.31 -23.46
C VAL A 83 8.65 -17.68 -23.83
N VAL A 84 8.66 -16.44 -24.27
CA VAL A 84 9.83 -15.78 -24.86
C VAL A 84 10.23 -14.56 -24.06
N GLY A 85 11.51 -14.45 -23.72
CA GLY A 85 12.09 -13.30 -23.01
C GLY A 85 12.13 -12.04 -23.87
N TYR A 86 12.23 -10.90 -23.19
CA TYR A 86 12.07 -9.58 -23.78
C TYR A 86 13.03 -9.30 -24.95
N GLN A 87 14.33 -9.52 -24.76
CA GLN A 87 15.31 -9.21 -25.80
C GLN A 87 15.13 -10.08 -27.05
N ILE A 88 14.71 -11.33 -26.89
CA ILE A 88 14.47 -12.24 -28.00
C ILE A 88 13.29 -11.75 -28.82
N HIS A 89 12.11 -11.57 -28.22
CA HIS A 89 10.94 -11.17 -28.98
C HIS A 89 11.06 -9.75 -29.54
N SER A 90 11.70 -8.84 -28.82
CA SER A 90 11.94 -7.47 -29.31
C SER A 90 12.88 -7.45 -30.51
N LYS A 91 13.98 -8.24 -30.48
CA LYS A 91 14.95 -8.33 -31.59
C LYS A 91 14.38 -9.01 -32.81
N LEU A 92 13.58 -10.07 -32.62
CA LEU A 92 13.01 -10.86 -33.68
C LEU A 92 11.63 -10.38 -34.17
N GLY A 93 11.04 -9.39 -33.49
CA GLY A 93 9.70 -8.88 -33.80
C GLY A 93 8.58 -9.89 -33.56
N LEU A 94 8.76 -10.85 -32.62
CA LEU A 94 7.80 -11.91 -32.34
C LEU A 94 6.57 -11.38 -31.61
N LYS A 95 5.43 -11.96 -31.94
CA LYS A 95 4.13 -11.69 -31.34
C LYS A 95 3.56 -12.96 -30.72
N ALA A 96 2.61 -12.80 -29.83
CA ALA A 96 1.83 -13.93 -29.34
C ALA A 96 1.12 -14.64 -30.53
N GLU A 97 1.03 -15.95 -30.45
CA GLU A 97 0.49 -16.87 -31.45
C GLU A 97 1.37 -17.06 -32.70
N ASP A 98 2.54 -16.42 -32.78
CA ASP A 98 3.49 -16.70 -33.87
C ASP A 98 4.04 -18.13 -33.76
N LYS A 99 4.23 -18.78 -34.90
CA LYS A 99 4.91 -20.08 -35.00
C LYS A 99 6.38 -19.88 -35.27
N VAL A 100 7.21 -20.53 -34.46
CA VAL A 100 8.66 -20.37 -34.52
C VAL A 100 9.33 -21.73 -34.44
N THR A 101 10.34 -21.96 -35.24
CA THR A 101 11.17 -23.17 -35.19
C THR A 101 12.38 -22.90 -34.29
N LEU A 102 12.59 -23.76 -33.29
CA LEU A 102 13.75 -23.77 -32.41
C LEU A 102 14.42 -25.14 -32.46
N LEU A 103 15.66 -25.20 -32.92
CA LEU A 103 16.42 -26.44 -33.05
C LEU A 103 15.63 -27.53 -33.80
N GLY A 104 14.97 -27.16 -34.90
CA GLY A 104 14.19 -28.06 -35.74
C GLY A 104 12.80 -28.44 -35.21
N ASN A 105 12.38 -27.94 -34.05
CA ASN A 105 11.04 -28.20 -33.45
C ASN A 105 10.18 -26.93 -33.61
N GLU A 106 8.90 -27.07 -34.01
CA GLU A 106 7.95 -25.98 -34.13
C GLU A 106 7.25 -25.71 -32.81
N PHE A 107 7.23 -24.45 -32.37
CA PHE A 107 6.55 -23.97 -31.18
C PHE A 107 5.66 -22.77 -31.49
N THR A 108 4.56 -22.65 -30.76
CA THR A 108 3.70 -21.46 -30.79
C THR A 108 4.07 -20.54 -29.63
N VAL A 109 4.33 -19.28 -29.92
CA VAL A 109 4.63 -18.27 -28.90
C VAL A 109 3.37 -17.96 -28.09
N LYS A 110 3.30 -18.45 -26.85
CA LYS A 110 2.12 -18.26 -25.98
C LYS A 110 2.17 -16.94 -25.22
N THR A 111 3.35 -16.60 -24.70
CA THR A 111 3.51 -15.43 -23.81
C THR A 111 4.83 -14.74 -24.12
N LEU A 112 4.81 -13.42 -24.09
CA LEU A 112 5.98 -12.56 -24.18
C LEU A 112 6.25 -11.92 -22.82
N HIS A 113 7.44 -12.12 -22.26
CA HIS A 113 7.80 -11.51 -21.01
C HIS A 113 8.19 -10.04 -21.19
N PRO A 114 7.80 -9.16 -20.26
CA PRO A 114 8.29 -7.79 -20.24
C PRO A 114 9.77 -7.77 -19.86
N GLU A 115 10.45 -6.67 -20.15
CA GLU A 115 11.85 -6.46 -19.79
C GLU A 115 12.07 -6.62 -18.28
N ARG A 116 13.07 -7.42 -17.94
CA ARG A 116 13.43 -7.76 -16.54
C ARG A 116 14.84 -7.32 -16.16
N GLY A 117 15.71 -7.06 -17.14
CA GLY A 117 17.11 -6.74 -16.94
C GLY A 117 17.89 -7.93 -16.36
N SER A 118 17.55 -9.15 -16.73
CA SER A 118 18.16 -10.39 -16.23
C SER A 118 18.35 -11.39 -17.36
N SER A 119 18.95 -12.55 -17.07
CA SER A 119 19.05 -13.66 -18.01
C SER A 119 17.70 -14.12 -18.57
N ASP A 120 16.59 -13.80 -17.89
CA ASP A 120 15.25 -14.07 -18.37
C ASP A 120 14.96 -13.38 -19.72
N ASP A 121 15.56 -12.22 -19.98
CA ASP A 121 15.33 -11.48 -21.20
C ASP A 121 15.86 -12.19 -22.45
N VAL A 122 16.82 -13.11 -22.25
CA VAL A 122 17.42 -13.96 -23.31
C VAL A 122 17.04 -15.44 -23.14
N THR A 123 16.00 -15.74 -22.37
CA THR A 123 15.54 -17.10 -22.10
C THR A 123 14.24 -17.41 -22.85
N VAL A 124 14.15 -18.66 -23.33
CA VAL A 124 12.95 -19.29 -23.87
C VAL A 124 12.54 -20.42 -22.95
N TRP A 125 11.28 -20.38 -22.47
CA TRP A 125 10.72 -21.45 -21.64
C TRP A 125 9.84 -22.36 -22.47
N ILE A 126 10.03 -23.66 -22.36
CA ILE A 126 9.25 -24.70 -23.02
C ILE A 126 8.91 -25.83 -22.05
N ASP A 127 8.10 -26.77 -22.47
CA ASP A 127 7.81 -27.96 -21.70
C ASP A 127 9.09 -28.74 -21.35
N LEU A 128 9.16 -29.31 -20.15
CA LEU A 128 10.36 -30.04 -19.68
C LEU A 128 10.71 -31.24 -20.55
N ALA A 129 9.71 -32.05 -20.90
CA ALA A 129 9.95 -33.26 -21.70
C ALA A 129 10.41 -32.93 -23.13
N GLU A 130 9.85 -31.86 -23.70
CA GLU A 130 10.30 -31.35 -25.01
C GLU A 130 11.75 -30.83 -24.95
N ALA A 131 12.07 -30.06 -23.91
CA ALA A 131 13.44 -29.59 -23.69
C ALA A 131 14.43 -30.74 -23.50
N GLN A 132 14.08 -31.71 -22.68
CA GLN A 132 14.91 -32.90 -22.44
C GLN A 132 15.20 -33.66 -23.72
N LYS A 133 14.16 -33.92 -24.52
CA LYS A 133 14.29 -34.58 -25.82
C LYS A 133 15.14 -33.76 -26.80
N MET A 134 14.88 -32.49 -26.92
CA MET A 134 15.57 -31.56 -27.84
C MET A 134 17.06 -31.41 -27.47
N LEU A 135 17.38 -31.41 -26.18
CA LEU A 135 18.73 -31.18 -25.67
C LEU A 135 19.52 -32.48 -25.45
N GLY A 136 18.89 -33.66 -25.67
CA GLY A 136 19.51 -34.96 -25.40
C GLY A 136 19.71 -35.26 -23.91
N MET A 137 18.79 -34.78 -23.06
CA MET A 137 18.86 -34.86 -21.60
C MET A 137 17.63 -35.59 -21.02
N GLU A 138 17.26 -36.71 -21.62
CA GLU A 138 16.07 -37.47 -21.20
C GLU A 138 16.22 -38.01 -19.78
N ASN A 139 15.14 -37.87 -18.97
CA ASN A 139 15.04 -38.28 -17.57
C ASN A 139 16.05 -37.60 -16.60
N VAL A 140 16.76 -36.59 -17.05
CA VAL A 140 17.65 -35.81 -16.19
C VAL A 140 17.28 -34.32 -16.20
N ILE A 141 17.63 -33.67 -15.11
CA ILE A 141 17.51 -32.22 -14.93
C ILE A 141 18.85 -31.68 -14.46
N ASN A 142 19.10 -30.41 -14.62
CA ASN A 142 20.34 -29.82 -14.10
C ASN A 142 20.10 -28.79 -12.98
N ALA A 143 18.81 -28.45 -12.69
CA ALA A 143 18.48 -27.65 -11.55
C ALA A 143 17.09 -28.00 -10.95
N ILE A 144 16.96 -27.89 -9.65
CA ILE A 144 15.71 -27.81 -8.93
C ILE A 144 15.69 -26.41 -8.30
N LEU A 145 14.88 -25.49 -8.88
CA LEU A 145 14.69 -24.19 -8.27
C LEU A 145 13.75 -24.34 -7.09
N ALA A 146 14.24 -24.01 -5.91
CA ALA A 146 13.49 -24.10 -4.67
C ALA A 146 13.27 -22.71 -4.12
N LEU A 147 12.03 -22.40 -3.74
CA LEU A 147 11.69 -21.16 -3.10
C LEU A 147 11.45 -21.40 -1.61
N GLU A 148 12.15 -20.65 -0.78
CA GLU A 148 11.99 -20.63 0.66
C GLU A 148 11.08 -19.47 1.08
N CYS A 149 10.19 -19.73 2.04
CA CYS A 149 9.47 -18.68 2.77
C CYS A 149 10.11 -18.47 4.14
N GLY A 150 11.16 -17.66 4.22
CA GLY A 150 11.75 -17.37 5.52
C GLY A 150 12.85 -16.32 5.46
N CYS A 151 12.59 -15.22 6.07
CA CYS A 151 13.35 -13.97 5.97
C CYS A 151 14.54 -13.85 6.94
N THR A 152 15.29 -14.91 7.21
CA THR A 152 16.48 -14.80 8.07
C THR A 152 17.67 -15.48 7.42
N GLY A 153 18.67 -14.68 7.13
CA GLY A 153 19.84 -15.01 6.31
C GLY A 153 20.78 -16.13 6.77
N ASP A 154 20.44 -16.90 7.83
CA ASP A 154 21.34 -17.93 8.40
C ASP A 154 20.88 -19.37 8.12
N ARG A 155 19.89 -19.55 7.25
CA ARG A 155 19.29 -20.87 6.99
C ARG A 155 19.93 -21.67 5.86
N ILE A 156 20.78 -21.08 5.05
CA ILE A 156 21.39 -21.80 3.90
C ILE A 156 22.21 -23.01 4.35
N SER A 157 22.93 -22.91 5.48
CA SER A 157 23.65 -24.03 6.07
C SER A 157 22.70 -25.17 6.46
N GLN A 158 21.58 -24.87 7.10
CA GLN A 158 20.55 -25.86 7.45
C GLN A 158 19.93 -26.50 6.21
N ILE A 159 19.60 -25.69 5.20
CA ILE A 159 19.06 -26.19 3.92
C ILE A 159 20.06 -27.12 3.24
N ARG A 160 21.36 -26.79 3.23
CA ARG A 160 22.40 -27.63 2.67
C ARG A 160 22.49 -28.96 3.38
N GLU A 161 22.48 -28.99 4.70
CA GLU A 161 22.54 -30.22 5.50
C GLU A 161 21.28 -31.07 5.27
N GLU A 162 20.10 -30.46 5.29
CA GLU A 162 18.81 -31.12 5.07
C GLU A 162 18.76 -31.76 3.66
N ILE A 163 19.13 -31.00 2.64
CA ILE A 163 19.17 -31.50 1.25
C ILE A 163 20.25 -32.55 1.04
N ALA A 164 21.45 -32.38 1.61
CA ALA A 164 22.51 -33.36 1.49
C ALA A 164 22.09 -34.73 2.07
N GLY A 165 21.28 -34.73 3.12
CA GLY A 165 20.71 -35.95 3.69
C GLY A 165 19.69 -36.65 2.81
N ILE A 166 18.93 -35.88 2.00
CA ILE A 166 17.86 -36.40 1.12
C ILE A 166 18.43 -36.74 -0.27
N LEU A 167 19.27 -35.87 -0.82
CA LEU A 167 19.81 -35.90 -2.17
C LEU A 167 21.37 -35.88 -2.10
N PRO A 168 22.02 -37.01 -1.83
CA PRO A 168 23.47 -37.05 -1.76
C PRO A 168 24.09 -36.69 -3.12
N GLY A 169 25.18 -35.93 -3.09
CA GLY A 169 25.90 -35.50 -4.30
C GLY A 169 25.33 -34.24 -4.97
N THR A 170 24.30 -33.63 -4.42
CA THR A 170 23.79 -32.33 -4.93
C THR A 170 24.42 -31.15 -4.21
N ASN A 171 24.56 -30.04 -4.91
CA ASN A 171 24.99 -28.75 -4.34
C ASN A 171 23.83 -27.78 -4.22
N VAL A 172 23.68 -27.15 -3.05
CA VAL A 172 22.73 -26.10 -2.83
C VAL A 172 23.40 -24.75 -3.04
N ILE A 173 22.93 -24.03 -4.05
CA ILE A 173 23.43 -22.74 -4.45
C ILE A 173 22.34 -21.69 -4.15
N GLU A 174 22.71 -20.60 -3.49
CA GLU A 174 21.83 -19.46 -3.36
C GLU A 174 21.81 -18.67 -4.66
N LYS A 175 20.66 -18.62 -5.30
CA LYS A 175 20.44 -17.74 -6.44
C LYS A 175 19.56 -16.58 -5.98
N HIS A 176 20.10 -15.39 -5.91
CA HIS A 176 19.32 -14.18 -5.67
C HIS A 176 18.29 -14.03 -6.80
N SER A 177 17.04 -14.33 -6.48
CA SER A 177 15.93 -14.15 -7.43
C SER A 177 15.55 -12.68 -7.45
N GLN A 178 15.76 -12.01 -8.58
CA GLN A 178 15.27 -10.64 -8.77
C GLN A 178 13.74 -10.54 -8.61
N ALA A 179 13.00 -11.62 -8.89
CA ALA A 179 11.57 -11.69 -8.63
C ALA A 179 11.24 -11.61 -7.13
N LEU A 180 12.03 -12.28 -6.29
CA LEU A 180 11.89 -12.23 -4.84
C LEU A 180 12.23 -10.83 -4.31
N THR A 181 13.35 -10.26 -4.77
CA THR A 181 13.77 -8.90 -4.38
C THR A 181 12.73 -7.86 -4.78
N ARG A 182 12.08 -8.01 -5.94
CA ARG A 182 10.97 -7.16 -6.38
C ARG A 182 9.70 -7.38 -5.55
N ALA A 183 9.38 -8.62 -5.19
CA ALA A 183 8.24 -8.93 -4.33
C ALA A 183 8.45 -8.37 -2.92
N GLU A 184 9.64 -8.51 -2.35
CA GLU A 184 10.01 -7.91 -1.07
C GLU A 184 10.00 -6.39 -1.13
N SER A 185 10.53 -5.79 -2.21
CA SER A 185 10.51 -4.34 -2.41
C SER A 185 9.08 -3.81 -2.51
N ARG A 186 8.19 -4.53 -3.20
CA ARG A 186 6.76 -4.19 -3.28
C ARG A 186 6.06 -4.34 -1.93
N ALA A 187 6.36 -5.40 -1.18
CA ALA A 187 5.81 -5.61 0.16
C ALA A 187 6.28 -4.51 1.12
N LYS A 188 7.57 -4.16 1.11
CA LYS A 188 8.12 -3.05 1.89
C LYS A 188 7.51 -1.71 1.49
N ALA A 189 7.37 -1.45 0.19
CA ALA A 189 6.73 -0.24 -0.32
C ALA A 189 5.25 -0.14 0.08
N LYS A 190 4.52 -1.27 0.08
CA LYS A 190 3.13 -1.33 0.54
C LYS A 190 3.01 -1.00 2.02
N VAL A 191 3.83 -1.63 2.87
CA VAL A 191 3.85 -1.35 4.31
C VAL A 191 4.24 0.11 4.59
N ALA A 192 5.22 0.66 3.87
CA ALA A 192 5.60 2.05 3.98
C ALA A 192 4.47 3.01 3.54
N ALA A 193 3.75 2.68 2.47
CA ALA A 193 2.60 3.47 2.01
C ALA A 193 1.43 3.41 3.00
N GLU A 194 1.14 2.25 3.58
CA GLU A 194 0.11 2.09 4.61
C GLU A 194 0.47 2.87 5.88
N SER A 195 1.73 2.83 6.33
CA SER A 195 2.18 3.61 7.48
C SER A 195 2.17 5.12 7.22
N ALA A 196 2.51 5.56 6.02
CA ALA A 196 2.40 6.96 5.63
C ALA A 196 0.94 7.43 5.61
N LEU A 197 0.03 6.62 5.08
CA LEU A 197 -1.40 6.93 5.05
C LEU A 197 -1.99 7.04 6.47
N THR A 198 -1.64 6.12 7.38
CA THR A 198 -2.09 6.20 8.78
C THR A 198 -1.54 7.43 9.48
N ALA A 199 -0.27 7.77 9.27
CA ALA A 199 0.34 8.98 9.82
C ALA A 199 -0.33 10.26 9.28
N GLU A 200 -0.69 10.31 8.00
CA GLU A 200 -1.40 11.43 7.40
C GLU A 200 -2.83 11.56 7.93
N GLN A 201 -3.52 10.43 8.14
CA GLN A 201 -4.85 10.41 8.76
C GLN A 201 -4.81 10.90 10.21
N GLU A 202 -3.84 10.45 11.00
CA GLU A 202 -3.65 10.92 12.38
C GLU A 202 -3.30 12.41 12.43
N ALA A 203 -2.43 12.88 11.55
CA ALA A 203 -2.10 14.29 11.43
C ALA A 203 -3.33 15.14 11.02
N GLY A 204 -4.15 14.64 10.11
CA GLY A 204 -5.40 15.27 9.69
C GLY A 204 -6.40 15.37 10.84
N GLN A 205 -6.58 14.29 11.61
CA GLN A 205 -7.45 14.29 12.80
C GLN A 205 -6.94 15.25 13.88
N ALA A 206 -5.62 15.26 14.13
CA ALA A 206 -5.02 16.19 15.08
C ALA A 206 -5.17 17.66 14.65
N ALA A 207 -5.08 17.95 13.36
CA ALA A 207 -5.31 19.29 12.82
C ALA A 207 -6.79 19.74 13.00
N LEU A 208 -7.74 18.86 12.71
CA LEU A 208 -9.18 19.12 12.94
C LEU A 208 -9.50 19.32 14.43
N ALA A 209 -8.89 18.52 15.30
CA ALA A 209 -9.06 18.68 16.74
C ALA A 209 -8.52 20.03 17.23
N ARG A 210 -7.36 20.47 16.75
CA ARG A 210 -6.82 21.81 17.07
C ARG A 210 -7.70 22.95 16.55
N GLU A 211 -8.23 22.79 15.35
CA GLU A 211 -9.12 23.80 14.77
C GLU A 211 -10.44 23.92 15.58
N THR A 212 -11.04 22.79 15.94
CA THR A 212 -12.26 22.79 16.78
C THR A 212 -12.00 23.37 18.16
N GLN A 213 -10.85 23.05 18.76
CA GLN A 213 -10.45 23.62 20.05
C GLN A 213 -10.24 25.14 19.95
N SER A 214 -9.56 25.60 18.93
CA SER A 214 -9.35 27.04 18.68
C SER A 214 -10.67 27.77 18.45
N ARG A 215 -11.61 27.18 17.72
CA ARG A 215 -12.95 27.76 17.51
C ARG A 215 -13.76 27.86 18.81
N THR A 216 -13.71 26.82 19.65
CA THR A 216 -14.38 26.84 20.96
C THR A 216 -13.75 27.86 21.90
N GLU A 217 -12.44 28.01 21.86
CA GLU A 217 -11.73 28.99 22.68
C GLU A 217 -12.08 30.43 22.28
N ILE A 218 -12.13 30.72 20.97
CA ILE A 218 -12.59 32.02 20.46
C ILE A 218 -14.07 32.29 20.80
N GLN A 219 -14.93 31.27 20.72
CA GLN A 219 -16.33 31.40 21.11
C GLN A 219 -16.47 31.71 22.62
N ASN A 220 -15.70 31.01 23.47
CA ASN A 220 -15.71 31.25 24.91
C ASN A 220 -15.18 32.64 25.26
N GLN A 221 -14.14 33.12 24.59
CA GLN A 221 -13.62 34.47 24.77
C GLN A 221 -14.67 35.52 24.38
N ARG A 222 -15.37 35.30 23.26
CA ARG A 222 -16.47 36.22 22.83
C ARG A 222 -17.64 36.16 23.80
N ALA A 223 -18.02 34.99 24.28
CA ALA A 223 -19.08 34.82 25.27
C ALA A 223 -18.74 35.58 26.58
N GLY A 224 -17.50 35.43 27.07
CA GLY A 224 -17.01 36.15 28.24
C GLY A 224 -17.04 37.68 28.09
N LEU A 225 -16.67 38.19 26.91
CA LEU A 225 -16.77 39.62 26.62
C LEU A 225 -18.20 40.12 26.62
N VAL A 226 -19.13 39.36 26.02
CA VAL A 226 -20.55 39.71 25.97
C VAL A 226 -21.15 39.69 27.37
N GLU A 227 -20.79 38.74 28.21
CA GLU A 227 -21.25 38.60 29.59
C GLU A 227 -20.90 39.80 30.47
N ILE A 228 -19.78 40.45 30.21
CA ILE A 228 -19.34 41.65 30.93
C ILE A 228 -19.90 42.93 30.26
N LEU A 229 -19.90 43.00 28.95
CA LEU A 229 -20.20 44.21 28.21
C LEU A 229 -21.70 44.51 28.20
N VAL A 230 -22.57 43.50 28.13
CA VAL A 230 -24.02 43.67 28.17
C VAL A 230 -24.51 44.27 29.48
N PRO A 231 -24.18 43.78 30.67
CA PRO A 231 -24.59 44.40 31.94
C PRO A 231 -24.02 45.82 32.10
N LEU A 232 -22.78 46.03 31.67
CA LEU A 232 -22.15 47.34 31.76
C LEU A 232 -22.89 48.38 30.93
N VAL A 233 -23.32 48.04 29.70
CA VAL A 233 -24.15 48.90 28.83
C VAL A 233 -25.50 49.13 29.44
N LEU A 234 -26.15 48.09 29.98
CA LEU A 234 -27.45 48.25 30.64
C LEU A 234 -27.38 49.18 31.87
N ILE A 235 -26.35 49.04 32.68
CA ILE A 235 -26.12 49.95 33.83
C ILE A 235 -25.87 51.38 33.31
N GLY A 236 -25.06 51.54 32.30
CA GLY A 236 -24.83 52.86 31.67
C GLY A 236 -26.12 53.52 31.15
N CYS A 237 -26.93 52.74 30.42
CA CYS A 237 -28.26 53.22 29.97
C CYS A 237 -29.17 53.59 31.13
N ALA A 238 -29.24 52.75 32.17
CA ALA A 238 -30.07 53.02 33.32
C ALA A 238 -29.64 54.30 34.07
N LEU A 239 -28.35 54.50 34.25
CA LEU A 239 -27.78 55.73 34.83
C LEU A 239 -28.07 56.93 33.96
N TRP A 240 -27.94 56.82 32.65
CA TRP A 240 -28.22 57.90 31.71
C TRP A 240 -29.70 58.27 31.76
N ILE A 241 -30.62 57.29 31.68
CA ILE A 241 -32.07 57.53 31.83
C ILE A 241 -32.40 58.18 33.18
N GLY A 242 -31.80 57.67 34.27
CA GLY A 242 -31.96 58.26 35.60
C GLY A 242 -31.53 59.74 35.64
N PHE A 243 -30.39 60.07 35.04
CA PHE A 243 -29.88 61.44 34.97
C PHE A 243 -30.79 62.33 34.17
N LEU A 244 -31.29 61.88 32.97
CA LEU A 244 -32.24 62.64 32.18
C LEU A 244 -33.54 62.85 32.89
N THR A 245 -34.02 61.82 33.61
CA THR A 245 -35.26 61.90 34.39
C THR A 245 -35.14 62.92 35.53
N PHE A 246 -33.99 62.83 36.25
CA PHE A 246 -33.67 63.78 37.33
C PHE A 246 -33.60 65.20 36.83
N GLY A 247 -32.95 65.48 35.69
CA GLY A 247 -32.88 66.79 35.04
C GLY A 247 -34.28 67.29 34.65
N ASN A 248 -35.12 66.44 34.07
CA ASN A 248 -36.48 66.80 33.65
C ASN A 248 -37.38 67.09 34.84
N VAL A 249 -37.29 66.33 35.95
CA VAL A 249 -38.04 66.60 37.17
C VAL A 249 -37.61 67.93 37.78
N ARG A 250 -36.28 68.25 37.78
CA ARG A 250 -35.80 69.52 38.30
C ARG A 250 -36.24 70.76 37.51
N GLN A 251 -36.38 70.63 36.19
CA GLN A 251 -36.95 71.70 35.34
C GLN A 251 -38.47 71.94 35.54
N ARG A 252 -39.18 70.92 36.01
CA ARG A 252 -40.66 70.98 36.19
C ARG A 252 -41.08 71.17 37.64
N ASN A 253 -40.20 71.70 38.47
CA ASN A 253 -40.53 71.97 39.89
C ASN A 253 -41.71 72.92 40.09
N SER A 254 -41.92 73.83 39.15
CA SER A 254 -43.07 74.71 39.15
C SER A 254 -44.41 73.99 38.88
N GLU A 255 -44.43 73.00 37.93
CA GLU A 255 -45.60 72.18 37.63
C GLU A 255 -45.98 71.28 38.83
N ILE A 256 -44.93 70.69 39.47
CA ILE A 256 -45.08 69.86 40.67
C ILE A 256 -45.62 70.73 41.86
N GLY A 257 -45.17 71.95 41.96
CA GLY A 257 -45.67 72.94 42.97
C GLY A 257 -47.16 73.27 42.82
N ILE A 258 -47.59 73.48 41.58
CA ILE A 258 -49.00 73.77 41.25
C ILE A 258 -49.90 72.55 41.57
N LEU A 259 -49.47 71.33 41.17
CA LEU A 259 -50.22 70.09 41.45
C LEU A 259 -50.36 69.84 42.96
N ARG A 260 -49.34 70.14 43.73
CA ARG A 260 -49.40 70.07 45.23
C ARG A 260 -50.29 71.16 45.83
N ALA A 261 -50.35 72.35 45.24
CA ALA A 261 -51.23 73.46 45.72
C ALA A 261 -52.71 73.14 45.51
N ILE A 262 -53.02 72.30 44.48
CA ILE A 262 -54.39 71.80 44.23
C ILE A 262 -54.77 70.63 45.12
N GLY A 263 -53.82 70.14 46.01
CA GLY A 263 -54.12 69.13 47.02
C GLY A 263 -53.73 67.69 46.62
N LEU A 264 -53.01 67.48 45.52
CA LEU A 264 -52.53 66.16 45.13
C LEU A 264 -51.39 65.68 46.08
N SER A 265 -51.48 64.42 46.54
CA SER A 265 -50.46 63.82 47.37
C SER A 265 -49.17 63.50 46.57
N SER A 266 -48.04 63.48 47.26
CA SER A 266 -46.74 63.18 46.61
C SER A 266 -46.77 61.91 45.80
N ASN A 267 -47.49 60.88 46.24
CA ASN A 267 -47.56 59.58 45.55
C ASN A 267 -48.43 59.68 44.24
N GLN A 268 -49.45 60.51 44.22
CA GLN A 268 -50.28 60.74 43.03
C GLN A 268 -49.50 61.51 41.97
N VAL A 269 -48.71 62.49 42.39
CA VAL A 269 -47.84 63.27 41.48
C VAL A 269 -46.75 62.31 40.89
N LEU A 270 -46.18 61.50 41.70
CA LEU A 270 -45.20 60.50 41.25
C LEU A 270 -45.82 59.50 40.26
N ALA A 271 -47.05 59.03 40.54
CA ALA A 271 -47.73 58.06 39.63
C ALA A 271 -48.02 58.69 38.27
N ILE A 272 -48.45 59.97 38.20
CA ILE A 272 -48.67 60.66 36.92
C ILE A 272 -47.41 60.78 36.11
N PHE A 273 -46.24 61.06 36.74
CA PHE A 273 -44.99 61.18 36.02
C PHE A 273 -44.46 59.80 35.57
N LEU A 274 -44.64 58.73 36.40
CA LEU A 274 -44.26 57.38 36.03
C LEU A 274 -45.11 56.86 34.86
N VAL A 275 -46.45 57.06 34.88
CA VAL A 275 -47.31 56.64 33.77
C VAL A 275 -46.92 57.35 32.48
N LYS A 276 -46.65 58.66 32.55
CA LYS A 276 -46.22 59.43 31.39
C LYS A 276 -44.86 58.94 30.85
N ALA A 277 -43.93 58.69 31.69
CA ALA A 277 -42.61 58.17 31.31
C ALA A 277 -42.71 56.73 30.71
N GLY A 278 -43.54 55.87 31.30
CA GLY A 278 -43.82 54.53 30.79
C GLY A 278 -44.50 54.56 29.40
N LEU A 279 -45.47 55.43 29.17
CA LEU A 279 -46.10 55.59 27.86
C LEU A 279 -45.15 56.10 26.77
N LEU A 280 -44.27 57.06 27.13
CA LEU A 280 -43.26 57.56 26.21
C LEU A 280 -42.18 56.49 25.90
N GLY A 281 -41.83 55.72 26.91
CA GLY A 281 -40.89 54.62 26.73
C GLY A 281 -41.46 53.50 25.85
N LEU A 282 -42.73 53.15 25.99
CA LEU A 282 -43.42 52.19 25.15
C LEU A 282 -43.46 52.61 23.69
N ILE A 283 -43.80 53.89 23.44
CA ILE A 283 -43.84 54.42 22.08
C ILE A 283 -42.45 54.50 21.45
N GLY A 284 -41.43 54.90 22.23
CA GLY A 284 -40.05 54.97 21.74
C GLY A 284 -39.35 53.60 21.53
N GLY A 285 -39.88 52.52 22.14
CA GLY A 285 -39.38 51.17 21.96
C GLY A 285 -40.03 50.41 20.79
N ILE A 286 -41.04 50.98 20.13
CA ILE A 286 -41.71 50.38 18.95
C ILE A 286 -41.22 51.02 17.63
N ILE A 287 -40.53 52.13 17.70
CA ILE A 287 -39.86 52.78 16.57
C ILE A 287 -38.40 52.38 16.51
#